data_a8caad0d42b65ddbfe76e47809a19a05
#
_entry.id   a8caad0d42b65ddbfe76e47809a19a05
#
_cell.length_a   1.000
_cell.length_b   1.000
_cell.length_c   1.000
_cell.angle_alpha   90.00
_cell.angle_beta   90.00
_cell.angle_gamma   90.00
#
_symmetry.space_group_name_H-M   'P 1'
#
loop_
_entity.id
_entity.type
_entity.pdbx_description
1 polymer ?
#
loop_
_entity_poly.entity_id
_entity_poly.type
_entity_poly.pdbx_seq_one_letter_code
_entity_poly.pdbx_strand_id
1 'polypeptide(L)'
;MNAIILAAGFGSRLMPLTKDQPKCMVEYKNKKIIDYEIEALKSAGINEIAVVGGYLNEVLKNYLNKYDIEHFFINSKYDKTNMVHTFFCAKDFILKCIEEKQDLIISYADIVYFQDCVQKLINAKEELAIVVDKSWRKLWSKRFTNPLEDAETLKMTNGYIIELGKKANAYDEIEAQYIGLFKFSYQFLSEVIAFYGMLDRDILYDNKNFENMYMTSFLQALIEKYNNAKAVEIDGNWCEIDFMSDLEVQIDK
;
A
#
# COMPACT_ATOMS: atom_id res chain seq x y z
N MET A 1 -17.19 0.95 -5.16
CA MET A 1 -15.86 0.64 -4.58
C MET A 1 -15.06 1.93 -4.51
N ASN A 2 -14.39 2.18 -3.40
CA ASN A 2 -13.65 3.40 -3.12
C ASN A 2 -12.16 3.07 -2.89
N ALA A 3 -11.30 4.09 -2.80
CA ALA A 3 -9.87 3.88 -2.54
C ALA A 3 -9.32 4.88 -1.51
N ILE A 4 -8.27 4.45 -0.77
CA ILE A 4 -7.42 5.32 0.06
C ILE A 4 -5.99 5.20 -0.45
N ILE A 5 -5.32 6.35 -0.68
CA ILE A 5 -3.89 6.43 -0.97
C ILE A 5 -3.16 6.92 0.29
N LEU A 6 -2.18 6.15 0.76
CA LEU A 6 -1.41 6.44 1.99
C LEU A 6 -0.15 7.25 1.64
N ALA A 7 -0.25 8.57 1.65
CA ALA A 7 0.75 9.50 1.16
C ALA A 7 1.40 10.38 2.26
N ALA A 8 1.52 9.87 3.48
CA ALA A 8 2.01 10.65 4.61
C ALA A 8 3.54 10.67 4.76
N GLY A 9 4.27 9.77 4.09
CA GLY A 9 5.69 9.52 4.28
C GLY A 9 6.60 10.68 3.86
N PHE A 10 7.73 10.84 4.60
CA PHE A 10 8.74 11.85 4.33
C PHE A 10 9.59 11.56 3.07
N GLY A 11 9.90 10.29 2.79
CA GLY A 11 10.71 9.90 1.64
C GLY A 11 12.18 10.33 1.74
N SER A 12 12.79 10.21 2.91
CA SER A 12 14.17 10.66 3.19
C SER A 12 15.23 10.08 2.26
N ARG A 13 15.03 8.85 1.77
CA ARG A 13 15.93 8.16 0.83
C ARG A 13 15.96 8.77 -0.57
N LEU A 14 14.97 9.59 -0.92
CA LEU A 14 14.89 10.33 -2.19
C LEU A 14 15.35 11.78 -2.10
N MET A 15 15.94 12.20 -0.97
CA MET A 15 16.54 13.53 -0.90
C MET A 15 17.63 13.71 -1.97
N PRO A 16 17.73 14.88 -2.62
CA PRO A 16 17.02 16.14 -2.32
C PRO A 16 15.65 16.30 -3.01
N LEU A 17 15.15 15.33 -3.80
CA LEU A 17 13.90 15.44 -4.57
C LEU A 17 12.68 15.65 -3.67
N THR A 18 12.73 15.17 -2.43
CA THR A 18 11.65 15.29 -1.45
C THR A 18 11.79 16.49 -0.52
N LYS A 19 12.71 17.42 -0.80
CA LYS A 19 12.92 18.60 0.04
C LYS A 19 11.69 19.51 0.07
N ASP A 20 11.10 19.76 -1.09
CA ASP A 20 10.03 20.72 -1.28
C ASP A 20 8.71 20.09 -1.77
N GLN A 21 8.64 18.76 -1.81
CA GLN A 21 7.44 17.98 -2.18
C GLN A 21 7.43 16.62 -1.48
N PRO A 22 6.23 16.04 -1.20
CA PRO A 22 6.13 14.68 -0.65
C PRO A 22 6.65 13.63 -1.65
N LYS A 23 7.04 12.45 -1.13
CA LYS A 23 7.56 11.31 -1.92
C LYS A 23 6.69 10.97 -3.13
N CYS A 24 5.38 10.89 -2.96
CA CYS A 24 4.43 10.57 -4.02
C CYS A 24 4.38 11.59 -5.17
N MET A 25 4.95 12.77 -4.99
CA MET A 25 5.06 13.80 -6.02
C MET A 25 6.41 13.79 -6.77
N VAL A 26 7.32 12.89 -6.43
CA VAL A 26 8.55 12.68 -7.21
C VAL A 26 8.17 12.17 -8.61
N GLU A 27 8.91 12.63 -9.63
CA GLU A 27 8.67 12.25 -11.01
C GLU A 27 9.37 10.92 -11.35
N TYR A 28 8.60 10.01 -11.91
CA TYR A 28 9.06 8.80 -12.56
C TYR A 28 8.61 8.82 -14.02
N LYS A 29 9.55 8.72 -14.97
CA LYS A 29 9.25 8.76 -16.42
C LYS A 29 8.34 9.94 -16.82
N ASN A 30 8.71 11.16 -16.40
CA ASN A 30 8.03 12.43 -16.70
C ASN A 30 6.60 12.57 -16.14
N LYS A 31 6.24 11.78 -15.14
CA LYS A 31 4.95 11.84 -14.47
C LYS A 31 5.12 11.57 -12.99
N LYS A 32 4.37 12.26 -12.12
CA LYS A 32 4.45 12.04 -10.67
C LYS A 32 3.91 10.66 -10.31
N ILE A 33 4.49 10.03 -9.28
CA ILE A 33 4.07 8.70 -8.80
C ILE A 33 2.57 8.70 -8.53
N ILE A 34 2.05 9.66 -7.78
CA ILE A 34 0.63 9.75 -7.43
C ILE A 34 -0.30 9.87 -8.65
N ASP A 35 0.20 10.44 -9.76
CA ASP A 35 -0.60 10.54 -10.98
C ASP A 35 -0.84 9.16 -11.62
N TYR A 36 0.14 8.24 -11.55
CA TYR A 36 -0.04 6.86 -12.01
C TYR A 36 -1.12 6.14 -11.21
N GLU A 37 -1.10 6.29 -9.89
CA GLU A 37 -2.07 5.65 -8.99
C GLU A 37 -3.50 6.17 -9.23
N ILE A 38 -3.68 7.50 -9.24
CA ILE A 38 -4.99 8.11 -9.45
C ILE A 38 -5.55 7.74 -10.82
N GLU A 39 -4.71 7.75 -11.87
CA GLU A 39 -5.15 7.36 -13.21
C GLU A 39 -5.49 5.87 -13.29
N ALA A 40 -4.70 4.99 -12.68
CA ALA A 40 -4.99 3.56 -12.64
C ALA A 40 -6.31 3.27 -11.93
N LEU A 41 -6.56 3.91 -10.77
CA LEU A 41 -7.78 3.80 -10.02
C LEU A 41 -8.99 4.33 -10.82
N LYS A 42 -8.91 5.57 -11.34
CA LYS A 42 -10.01 6.17 -12.12
C LYS A 42 -10.30 5.39 -13.41
N SER A 43 -9.26 4.92 -14.11
CA SER A 43 -9.41 4.09 -15.31
C SER A 43 -10.07 2.73 -15.03
N ALA A 44 -9.93 2.21 -13.82
CA ALA A 44 -10.61 1.01 -13.35
C ALA A 44 -12.04 1.26 -12.82
N GLY A 45 -12.51 2.51 -12.86
CA GLY A 45 -13.85 2.89 -12.43
C GLY A 45 -13.96 3.27 -10.95
N ILE A 46 -12.84 3.48 -10.26
CA ILE A 46 -12.83 4.00 -8.88
C ILE A 46 -12.88 5.53 -8.93
N ASN A 47 -14.03 6.11 -8.61
CA ASN A 47 -14.23 7.55 -8.72
C ASN A 47 -14.07 8.28 -7.39
N GLU A 48 -14.34 7.60 -6.27
CA GLU A 48 -14.22 8.17 -4.95
C GLU A 48 -12.89 7.72 -4.30
N ILE A 49 -11.96 8.65 -4.23
CA ILE A 49 -10.59 8.44 -3.75
C ILE A 49 -10.33 9.37 -2.58
N ALA A 50 -9.89 8.82 -1.46
CA ALA A 50 -9.35 9.56 -0.33
C ALA A 50 -7.82 9.53 -0.36
N VAL A 51 -7.19 10.62 0.09
CA VAL A 51 -5.73 10.68 0.26
C VAL A 51 -5.41 11.04 1.71
N VAL A 52 -4.48 10.31 2.31
CA VAL A 52 -3.97 10.64 3.64
C VAL A 52 -2.56 11.22 3.50
N GLY A 53 -2.44 12.53 3.65
CA GLY A 53 -1.19 13.26 3.63
C GLY A 53 -0.53 13.34 5.03
N GLY A 54 0.73 13.78 5.04
CA GLY A 54 1.49 14.04 6.27
C GLY A 54 2.58 15.06 6.01
N TYR A 55 3.77 14.62 5.61
CA TYR A 55 4.84 15.52 5.22
C TYR A 55 4.42 16.40 4.04
N LEU A 56 4.62 17.71 4.16
CA LEU A 56 4.24 18.73 3.17
C LEU A 56 2.80 18.53 2.62
N ASN A 57 1.86 18.21 3.50
CA ASN A 57 0.48 17.90 3.15
C ASN A 57 -0.22 19.01 2.35
N GLU A 58 0.07 20.32 2.61
CA GLU A 58 -0.51 21.42 1.86
C GLU A 58 -0.04 21.45 0.40
N VAL A 59 1.22 21.09 0.13
CA VAL A 59 1.76 20.98 -1.23
C VAL A 59 1.02 19.86 -1.99
N LEU A 60 0.83 18.70 -1.33
CA LEU A 60 0.09 17.59 -1.91
C LEU A 60 -1.36 17.95 -2.16
N LYS A 61 -2.05 18.51 -1.16
CA LYS A 61 -3.46 18.90 -1.24
C LYS A 61 -3.71 19.86 -2.41
N ASN A 62 -2.88 20.90 -2.53
CA ASN A 62 -2.98 21.85 -3.64
C ASN A 62 -2.76 21.19 -5.00
N TYR A 63 -1.83 20.25 -5.09
CA TYR A 63 -1.59 19.49 -6.32
C TYR A 63 -2.78 18.61 -6.72
N LEU A 64 -3.45 18.00 -5.75
CA LEU A 64 -4.57 17.10 -5.97
C LEU A 64 -5.87 17.80 -6.42
N ASN A 65 -5.97 19.12 -6.30
CA ASN A 65 -7.13 19.89 -6.78
C ASN A 65 -7.43 19.63 -8.26
N LYS A 66 -6.42 19.33 -9.09
CA LYS A 66 -6.61 19.00 -10.52
C LYS A 66 -7.35 17.67 -10.76
N TYR A 67 -7.47 16.84 -9.73
CA TYR A 67 -8.12 15.53 -9.81
C TYR A 67 -9.49 15.48 -9.15
N ASP A 68 -9.97 16.60 -8.60
CA ASP A 68 -11.23 16.70 -7.84
C ASP A 68 -11.27 15.70 -6.66
N ILE A 69 -10.14 15.59 -5.94
CA ILE A 69 -10.06 14.75 -4.73
C ILE A 69 -10.69 15.52 -3.57
N GLU A 70 -11.89 15.10 -3.16
CA GLU A 70 -12.67 15.75 -2.10
C GLU A 70 -12.27 15.28 -0.69
N HIS A 71 -11.81 14.03 -0.56
CA HIS A 71 -11.46 13.40 0.71
C HIS A 71 -9.96 13.48 0.98
N PHE A 72 -9.56 14.45 1.78
CA PHE A 72 -8.15 14.62 2.18
C PHE A 72 -8.04 14.60 3.70
N PHE A 73 -7.28 13.63 4.23
CA PHE A 73 -7.02 13.45 5.65
C PHE A 73 -5.56 13.74 5.96
N ILE A 74 -5.25 14.04 7.22
CA ILE A 74 -3.88 14.40 7.62
C ILE A 74 -3.43 13.50 8.77
N ASN A 75 -2.31 12.81 8.57
CA ASN A 75 -1.56 12.24 9.66
C ASN A 75 -0.59 13.31 10.21
N SER A 76 -1.00 14.03 11.24
CA SER A 76 -0.17 15.07 11.88
C SER A 76 1.04 14.52 12.66
N LYS A 77 1.07 13.20 12.89
CA LYS A 77 2.17 12.49 13.56
C LYS A 77 3.00 11.63 12.59
N TYR A 78 3.04 11.99 11.30
CA TYR A 78 3.71 11.21 10.26
C TYR A 78 5.17 10.88 10.55
N ASP A 79 5.86 11.74 11.30
CA ASP A 79 7.26 11.60 11.73
C ASP A 79 7.48 10.61 12.88
N LYS A 80 6.39 10.18 13.55
CA LYS A 80 6.40 9.31 14.76
C LYS A 80 5.54 8.08 14.62
N THR A 81 4.86 7.90 13.49
CA THR A 81 3.92 6.81 13.25
C THR A 81 4.19 6.16 11.90
N ASN A 82 3.53 5.03 11.62
CA ASN A 82 3.70 4.33 10.35
C ASN A 82 2.35 4.15 9.62
N MET A 83 2.34 3.31 8.59
CA MET A 83 1.24 3.19 7.61
C MET A 83 -0.09 2.76 8.23
N VAL A 84 -0.10 1.89 9.25
CA VAL A 84 -1.35 1.48 9.93
C VAL A 84 -2.01 2.69 10.59
N HIS A 85 -1.25 3.51 11.31
CA HIS A 85 -1.76 4.74 11.89
C HIS A 85 -2.27 5.70 10.80
N THR A 86 -1.52 5.85 9.70
CA THR A 86 -1.91 6.67 8.55
C THR A 86 -3.24 6.19 7.96
N PHE A 87 -3.45 4.89 7.78
CA PHE A 87 -4.71 4.33 7.31
C PHE A 87 -5.89 4.73 8.20
N PHE A 88 -5.74 4.60 9.52
CA PHE A 88 -6.80 4.93 10.46
C PHE A 88 -7.01 6.45 10.67
N CYS A 89 -6.14 7.32 10.16
CA CYS A 89 -6.45 8.76 10.06
C CYS A 89 -7.66 9.03 9.14
N ALA A 90 -7.96 8.16 8.18
CA ALA A 90 -9.13 8.24 7.32
C ALA A 90 -10.35 7.45 7.86
N LYS A 91 -10.47 7.28 9.20
CA LYS A 91 -11.53 6.47 9.81
C LYS A 91 -12.94 6.87 9.36
N ASP A 92 -13.21 8.16 9.22
CA ASP A 92 -14.53 8.63 8.79
C ASP A 92 -14.86 8.17 7.38
N PHE A 93 -13.87 8.14 6.48
CA PHE A 93 -14.04 7.60 5.12
C PHE A 93 -14.23 6.08 5.13
N ILE A 94 -13.53 5.35 6.01
CA ILE A 94 -13.73 3.91 6.19
C ILE A 94 -15.16 3.62 6.67
N LEU A 95 -15.67 4.38 7.63
CA LEU A 95 -17.05 4.25 8.12
C LEU A 95 -18.06 4.57 7.04
N LYS A 96 -17.83 5.60 6.22
CA LYS A 96 -18.63 5.89 5.04
C LYS A 96 -18.66 4.71 4.06
N CYS A 97 -17.53 4.07 3.79
CA CYS A 97 -17.48 2.88 2.93
C CYS A 97 -18.36 1.73 3.46
N ILE A 98 -18.37 1.52 4.78
CA ILE A 98 -19.23 0.51 5.42
C ILE A 98 -20.70 0.87 5.23
N GLU A 99 -21.09 2.11 5.53
CA GLU A 99 -22.46 2.60 5.43
C GLU A 99 -23.00 2.51 4.00
N GLU A 100 -22.19 2.91 3.03
CA GLU A 100 -22.54 2.88 1.60
C GLU A 100 -22.30 1.52 0.93
N LYS A 101 -21.87 0.52 1.69
CA LYS A 101 -21.57 -0.84 1.19
C LYS A 101 -20.55 -0.83 0.04
N GLN A 102 -19.51 -0.02 0.16
CA GLN A 102 -18.42 0.09 -0.80
C GLN A 102 -17.17 -0.64 -0.29
N ASP A 103 -16.67 -1.59 -1.07
CA ASP A 103 -15.36 -2.17 -0.81
C ASP A 103 -14.29 -1.09 -0.90
N LEU A 104 -13.19 -1.27 -0.18
CA LEU A 104 -12.14 -0.28 -0.05
C LEU A 104 -10.79 -0.83 -0.51
N ILE A 105 -10.22 -0.19 -1.52
CA ILE A 105 -8.84 -0.40 -1.97
C ILE A 105 -7.90 0.48 -1.16
N ILE A 106 -6.77 -0.06 -0.72
CA ILE A 106 -5.69 0.68 -0.08
C ILE A 106 -4.46 0.61 -0.97
N SER A 107 -3.88 1.77 -1.30
CA SER A 107 -2.66 1.92 -2.07
C SER A 107 -1.59 2.63 -1.27
N TYR A 108 -0.36 2.14 -1.32
CA TYR A 108 0.81 2.90 -0.92
C TYR A 108 1.10 3.96 -1.97
N ALA A 109 1.63 5.11 -1.56
CA ALA A 109 1.86 6.26 -2.44
C ALA A 109 3.30 6.32 -3.02
N ASP A 110 4.00 5.22 -3.01
CA ASP A 110 5.36 5.08 -3.54
C ASP A 110 5.48 3.99 -4.60
N ILE A 111 4.35 3.49 -5.07
CA ILE A 111 4.27 2.45 -6.08
C ILE A 111 3.69 2.99 -7.39
N VAL A 112 4.25 2.55 -8.49
CA VAL A 112 3.73 2.78 -9.84
C VAL A 112 3.11 1.49 -10.34
N TYR A 113 1.83 1.53 -10.67
CA TYR A 113 1.07 0.42 -11.25
C TYR A 113 0.05 0.94 -12.27
N PHE A 114 -0.63 0.05 -12.96
CA PHE A 114 -1.56 0.38 -14.02
C PHE A 114 -2.95 -0.23 -13.75
N GLN A 115 -3.91 0.15 -14.59
CA GLN A 115 -5.31 -0.25 -14.47
C GLN A 115 -5.52 -1.75 -14.31
N ASP A 116 -4.73 -2.59 -14.97
CA ASP A 116 -4.85 -4.05 -14.94
C ASP A 116 -4.65 -4.65 -13.54
N CYS A 117 -3.72 -4.09 -12.74
CA CYS A 117 -3.54 -4.46 -11.34
C CYS A 117 -4.82 -4.18 -10.53
N VAL A 118 -5.39 -2.99 -10.70
CA VAL A 118 -6.63 -2.59 -10.01
C VAL A 118 -7.80 -3.47 -10.46
N GLN A 119 -7.90 -3.76 -11.76
CA GLN A 119 -8.97 -4.60 -12.31
C GLN A 119 -8.94 -6.03 -11.77
N LYS A 120 -7.74 -6.62 -11.61
CA LYS A 120 -7.58 -7.94 -10.97
C LYS A 120 -8.07 -7.90 -9.52
N LEU A 121 -7.73 -6.84 -8.77
CA LEU A 121 -8.13 -6.67 -7.39
C LEU A 121 -9.66 -6.46 -7.25
N ILE A 122 -10.29 -5.70 -8.15
CA ILE A 122 -11.75 -5.53 -8.21
C ILE A 122 -12.46 -6.86 -8.43
N ASN A 123 -11.89 -7.73 -9.25
CA ASN A 123 -12.49 -9.04 -9.59
C ASN A 123 -12.38 -10.06 -8.45
N ALA A 124 -11.48 -9.87 -7.48
CA ALA A 124 -11.40 -10.72 -6.30
C ALA A 124 -12.65 -10.54 -5.42
N LYS A 125 -13.27 -11.64 -5.01
CA LYS A 125 -14.54 -11.63 -4.25
C LYS A 125 -14.35 -11.82 -2.75
N GLU A 126 -13.13 -12.12 -2.36
CA GLU A 126 -12.76 -12.39 -0.98
C GLU A 126 -12.77 -11.11 -0.12
N GLU A 127 -12.92 -11.30 1.18
CA GLU A 127 -13.01 -10.22 2.16
C GLU A 127 -11.72 -9.40 2.28
N LEU A 128 -10.57 -10.07 2.19
CA LEU A 128 -9.23 -9.50 2.09
C LEU A 128 -8.57 -10.03 0.81
N ALA A 129 -8.19 -9.14 -0.08
CA ALA A 129 -7.48 -9.48 -1.31
C ALA A 129 -6.21 -8.62 -1.40
N ILE A 130 -5.06 -9.25 -1.59
CA ILE A 130 -3.73 -8.63 -1.56
C ILE A 130 -3.03 -8.87 -2.89
N VAL A 131 -2.59 -7.81 -3.56
CA VAL A 131 -1.84 -7.93 -4.81
C VAL A 131 -0.41 -8.36 -4.51
N VAL A 132 0.04 -9.42 -5.21
CA VAL A 132 1.36 -10.01 -5.06
C VAL A 132 2.00 -10.26 -6.42
N ASP A 133 3.28 -9.92 -6.56
CA ASP A 133 4.04 -10.12 -7.80
C ASP A 133 4.79 -11.45 -7.78
N LYS A 134 4.43 -12.35 -8.68
CA LYS A 134 5.12 -13.64 -8.88
C LYS A 134 6.46 -13.47 -9.60
N SER A 135 6.60 -12.40 -10.38
CA SER A 135 7.84 -12.08 -11.10
C SER A 135 8.78 -11.16 -10.30
N TRP A 136 8.51 -10.95 -9.01
CA TRP A 136 9.19 -10.03 -8.11
C TRP A 136 10.72 -10.04 -8.23
N ARG A 137 11.33 -11.21 -8.40
CA ARG A 137 12.79 -11.36 -8.45
C ARG A 137 13.42 -10.59 -9.60
N LYS A 138 12.70 -10.42 -10.72
CA LYS A 138 13.17 -9.61 -11.86
C LYS A 138 13.28 -8.15 -11.46
N LEU A 139 12.28 -7.62 -10.74
CA LEU A 139 12.28 -6.24 -10.26
C LEU A 139 13.35 -6.04 -9.18
N TRP A 140 13.41 -6.91 -8.16
CA TRP A 140 14.40 -6.79 -7.08
C TRP A 140 15.84 -6.89 -7.57
N SER A 141 16.12 -7.74 -8.57
CA SER A 141 17.47 -7.83 -9.19
C SER A 141 17.87 -6.57 -9.98
N LYS A 142 16.91 -5.72 -10.39
CA LYS A 142 17.19 -4.40 -10.99
C LYS A 142 17.47 -3.34 -9.90
N ARG A 143 16.92 -3.50 -8.69
CA ARG A 143 17.01 -2.55 -7.57
C ARG A 143 18.17 -2.83 -6.64
N PHE A 144 18.47 -4.09 -6.38
CA PHE A 144 19.43 -4.54 -5.36
C PHE A 144 20.44 -5.53 -5.94
N THR A 145 21.70 -5.41 -5.51
CA THR A 145 22.75 -6.41 -5.81
C THR A 145 22.38 -7.76 -5.21
N ASN A 146 21.83 -7.76 -4.01
CA ASN A 146 21.29 -8.95 -3.34
C ASN A 146 19.82 -8.71 -2.99
N PRO A 147 18.84 -9.27 -3.73
CA PRO A 147 17.43 -9.13 -3.45
C PRO A 147 16.97 -9.46 -2.03
N LEU A 148 17.65 -10.39 -1.34
CA LEU A 148 17.30 -10.80 0.03
C LEU A 148 17.60 -9.71 1.09
N GLU A 149 18.28 -8.61 0.73
CA GLU A 149 18.48 -7.50 1.65
C GLU A 149 17.19 -6.75 1.96
N ASP A 150 16.24 -6.76 1.01
CA ASP A 150 15.00 -6.00 1.08
C ASP A 150 13.74 -6.86 0.97
N ALA A 151 13.79 -7.98 0.22
CA ALA A 151 12.63 -8.85 0.00
C ALA A 151 12.12 -9.46 1.31
N GLU A 152 10.79 -9.50 1.45
CA GLU A 152 10.08 -10.08 2.60
C GLU A 152 9.55 -11.48 2.27
N THR A 153 9.31 -12.30 3.30
CA THR A 153 8.68 -13.61 3.11
C THR A 153 7.23 -13.45 2.63
N LEU A 154 6.81 -14.37 1.79
CA LEU A 154 5.41 -14.56 1.42
C LEU A 154 5.18 -16.02 1.08
N LYS A 155 4.25 -16.65 1.79
CA LYS A 155 3.87 -18.05 1.57
C LYS A 155 2.37 -18.15 1.37
N MET A 156 1.99 -19.07 0.48
CA MET A 156 0.59 -19.29 0.10
C MET A 156 0.20 -20.77 0.21
N THR A 157 -1.08 -20.98 0.47
CA THR A 157 -1.71 -22.32 0.39
C THR A 157 -3.05 -22.18 -0.32
N ASN A 158 -3.24 -22.93 -1.41
CA ASN A 158 -4.46 -22.89 -2.22
C ASN A 158 -4.85 -21.46 -2.69
N GLY A 159 -3.85 -20.62 -2.96
CA GLY A 159 -4.03 -19.23 -3.39
C GLY A 159 -4.42 -18.26 -2.28
N TYR A 160 -4.33 -18.69 -1.01
CA TYR A 160 -4.46 -17.80 0.16
C TYR A 160 -3.11 -17.59 0.82
N ILE A 161 -2.84 -16.36 1.23
CA ILE A 161 -1.61 -15.97 1.93
C ILE A 161 -1.69 -16.48 3.36
N ILE A 162 -0.65 -17.17 3.80
CA ILE A 162 -0.51 -17.68 5.17
C ILE A 162 0.64 -17.02 5.93
N GLU A 163 1.61 -16.45 5.22
CA GLU A 163 2.71 -15.69 5.79
C GLU A 163 3.05 -14.50 4.90
N LEU A 164 3.28 -13.33 5.51
CA LEU A 164 3.57 -12.07 4.84
C LEU A 164 4.49 -11.20 5.70
N GLY A 165 5.51 -10.58 5.09
CA GLY A 165 6.20 -9.42 5.63
C GLY A 165 7.30 -9.70 6.65
N LYS A 166 7.76 -10.95 6.81
CA LYS A 166 8.92 -11.27 7.64
C LYS A 166 10.21 -11.12 6.84
N LYS A 167 11.34 -10.93 7.52
CA LYS A 167 12.63 -10.93 6.86
C LYS A 167 12.94 -12.31 6.28
N ALA A 168 13.17 -12.36 4.96
CA ALA A 168 13.57 -13.58 4.28
C ALA A 168 15.07 -13.87 4.45
N ASN A 169 15.41 -15.13 4.67
CA ASN A 169 16.80 -15.60 4.72
C ASN A 169 17.18 -16.38 3.46
N ALA A 170 16.21 -16.91 2.74
CA ALA A 170 16.40 -17.69 1.53
C ALA A 170 15.29 -17.41 0.50
N TYR A 171 15.59 -17.64 -0.78
CA TYR A 171 14.64 -17.40 -1.88
C TYR A 171 13.42 -18.31 -1.87
N ASP A 172 13.52 -19.50 -1.29
CA ASP A 172 12.42 -20.48 -1.16
C ASP A 172 11.39 -20.08 -0.08
N GLU A 173 11.69 -19.06 0.71
CA GLU A 173 10.74 -18.44 1.64
C GLU A 173 9.84 -17.40 0.96
N ILE A 174 10.05 -17.12 -0.35
CA ILE A 174 9.42 -16.03 -1.07
C ILE A 174 8.73 -16.55 -2.33
N GLU A 175 7.45 -16.89 -2.22
CA GLU A 175 6.65 -17.32 -3.38
C GLU A 175 6.21 -16.17 -4.29
N ALA A 176 6.07 -14.97 -3.72
CA ALA A 176 5.75 -13.70 -4.39
C ALA A 176 6.16 -12.53 -3.50
N GLN A 177 6.05 -11.28 -3.98
CA GLN A 177 6.21 -10.08 -3.14
C GLN A 177 4.90 -9.29 -3.08
N TYR A 178 4.55 -8.82 -1.88
CA TYR A 178 3.52 -7.83 -1.67
C TYR A 178 3.92 -6.49 -2.29
N ILE A 179 2.98 -5.82 -2.95
CA ILE A 179 3.31 -4.60 -3.70
C ILE A 179 2.79 -3.30 -3.07
N GLY A 180 2.12 -3.35 -1.91
CA GLY A 180 1.53 -2.15 -1.32
C GLY A 180 0.10 -1.85 -1.82
N LEU A 181 -0.56 -2.80 -2.50
CA LEU A 181 -1.92 -2.64 -3.02
C LEU A 181 -2.81 -3.80 -2.55
N PHE A 182 -3.92 -3.50 -1.88
CA PHE A 182 -4.84 -4.50 -1.34
C PHE A 182 -6.26 -3.96 -1.19
N LYS A 183 -7.22 -4.84 -0.92
CA LYS A 183 -8.64 -4.52 -0.79
C LYS A 183 -9.25 -5.19 0.44
N PHE A 184 -10.09 -4.45 1.15
CA PHE A 184 -11.06 -4.99 2.09
C PHE A 184 -12.47 -4.93 1.49
N SER A 185 -13.28 -5.98 1.66
CA SER A 185 -14.71 -5.89 1.43
C SER A 185 -15.37 -4.99 2.49
N TYR A 186 -16.47 -4.34 2.13
CA TYR A 186 -17.18 -3.47 3.10
C TYR A 186 -17.66 -4.24 4.33
N GLN A 187 -18.02 -5.50 4.18
CA GLN A 187 -18.41 -6.36 5.31
C GLN A 187 -17.25 -6.56 6.29
N PHE A 188 -16.05 -6.77 5.76
CA PHE A 188 -14.87 -7.03 6.57
C PHE A 188 -14.28 -5.77 7.22
N LEU A 189 -14.55 -4.57 6.69
CA LEU A 189 -14.06 -3.32 7.25
C LEU A 189 -14.47 -3.11 8.71
N SER A 190 -15.65 -3.55 9.12
CA SER A 190 -16.10 -3.48 10.52
C SER A 190 -15.23 -4.35 11.43
N GLU A 191 -14.88 -5.55 10.97
CA GLU A 191 -13.97 -6.46 11.67
C GLU A 191 -12.56 -5.88 11.75
N VAL A 192 -12.06 -5.26 10.68
CA VAL A 192 -10.75 -4.59 10.63
C VAL A 192 -10.67 -3.47 11.67
N ILE A 193 -11.69 -2.62 11.77
CA ILE A 193 -11.77 -1.55 12.79
C ILE A 193 -11.79 -2.15 14.19
N ALA A 194 -12.64 -3.14 14.42
CA ALA A 194 -12.77 -3.80 15.73
C ALA A 194 -11.45 -4.48 16.12
N PHE A 195 -10.81 -5.18 15.17
CA PHE A 195 -9.53 -5.84 15.38
C PHE A 195 -8.43 -4.84 15.77
N TYR A 196 -8.30 -3.74 15.05
CA TYR A 196 -7.34 -2.68 15.38
C TYR A 196 -7.58 -2.10 16.78
N GLY A 197 -8.85 -1.94 17.17
CA GLY A 197 -9.24 -1.47 18.51
C GLY A 197 -8.89 -2.43 19.65
N MET A 198 -8.78 -3.75 19.34
CA MET A 198 -8.46 -4.81 20.32
C MET A 198 -6.96 -5.13 20.39
N LEU A 199 -6.14 -4.61 19.48
CA LEU A 199 -4.70 -4.87 19.52
C LEU A 199 -4.07 -4.31 20.79
N ASP A 200 -3.20 -5.09 21.39
CA ASP A 200 -2.45 -4.71 22.60
C ASP A 200 -1.46 -3.58 22.24
N ARG A 201 -1.53 -2.48 22.97
CA ARG A 201 -0.69 -1.29 22.71
C ARG A 201 0.66 -1.35 23.41
N ASP A 202 0.86 -2.28 24.32
CA ASP A 202 2.04 -2.39 25.17
C ASP A 202 3.06 -3.42 24.64
N ILE A 203 2.70 -4.22 23.61
CA ILE A 203 3.58 -5.19 22.96
C ILE A 203 4.23 -4.63 21.70
N LEU A 204 5.23 -5.35 21.20
CA LEU A 204 5.89 -5.04 19.92
C LEU A 204 5.33 -5.93 18.79
N TYR A 205 5.12 -5.33 17.64
CA TYR A 205 4.76 -5.94 16.36
C TYR A 205 5.96 -5.83 15.42
N ASP A 206 6.64 -6.94 15.14
CA ASP A 206 7.90 -6.97 14.37
C ASP A 206 8.93 -5.92 14.84
N ASN A 207 9.18 -5.88 16.16
CA ASN A 207 10.06 -4.93 16.84
C ASN A 207 9.63 -3.45 16.75
N LYS A 208 8.39 -3.17 16.38
CA LYS A 208 7.79 -1.82 16.39
C LYS A 208 6.67 -1.73 17.42
N ASN A 209 6.56 -0.59 18.08
CA ASN A 209 5.42 -0.33 18.94
C ASN A 209 4.15 -0.14 18.10
N PHE A 210 3.00 -0.14 18.77
CA PHE A 210 1.68 -0.03 18.15
C PHE A 210 1.57 1.15 17.16
N GLU A 211 2.08 2.33 17.50
CA GLU A 211 1.98 3.52 16.64
C GLU A 211 2.88 3.43 15.38
N ASN A 212 3.96 2.64 15.46
CA ASN A 212 4.91 2.43 14.37
C ASN A 212 4.74 1.07 13.67
N MET A 213 3.62 0.38 13.87
CA MET A 213 3.31 -0.92 13.26
C MET A 213 3.39 -0.82 11.73
N TYR A 214 4.12 -1.74 11.11
CA TYR A 214 4.10 -1.91 9.66
C TYR A 214 2.75 -2.41 9.18
N MET A 215 2.36 -2.05 7.96
CA MET A 215 1.13 -2.57 7.37
C MET A 215 1.22 -4.09 7.14
N THR A 216 2.40 -4.61 6.80
CA THR A 216 2.62 -6.05 6.67
C THR A 216 2.41 -6.80 7.99
N SER A 217 2.85 -6.24 9.14
CA SER A 217 2.57 -6.79 10.46
C SER A 217 1.06 -6.80 10.78
N PHE A 218 0.34 -5.73 10.42
CA PHE A 218 -1.10 -5.65 10.62
C PHE A 218 -1.86 -6.64 9.74
N LEU A 219 -1.50 -6.74 8.45
CA LEU A 219 -2.07 -7.71 7.52
C LEU A 219 -1.78 -9.16 7.97
N GLN A 220 -0.54 -9.44 8.43
CA GLN A 220 -0.19 -10.76 8.99
C GLN A 220 -1.07 -11.12 10.19
N ALA A 221 -1.29 -10.19 11.10
CA ALA A 221 -2.15 -10.43 12.26
C ALA A 221 -3.63 -10.68 11.86
N LEU A 222 -4.13 -10.01 10.81
CA LEU A 222 -5.45 -10.30 10.23
C LEU A 222 -5.47 -11.69 9.58
N ILE A 223 -4.42 -12.06 8.84
CA ILE A 223 -4.27 -13.38 8.21
C ILE A 223 -4.31 -14.49 9.26
N GLU A 224 -3.55 -14.35 10.33
CA GLU A 224 -3.52 -15.33 11.43
C GLU A 224 -4.87 -15.49 12.12
N LYS A 225 -5.64 -14.41 12.25
CA LYS A 225 -6.95 -14.47 12.91
C LYS A 225 -8.06 -14.99 12.02
N TYR A 226 -8.11 -14.55 10.76
CA TYR A 226 -9.27 -14.80 9.88
C TYR A 226 -9.01 -15.81 8.78
N ASN A 227 -7.76 -16.06 8.41
CA ASN A 227 -7.34 -17.00 7.36
C ASN A 227 -8.10 -16.79 6.03
N ASN A 228 -8.32 -15.52 5.64
CA ASN A 228 -9.17 -15.14 4.52
C ASN A 228 -8.48 -14.27 3.46
N ALA A 229 -7.14 -14.10 3.52
CA ALA A 229 -6.38 -13.24 2.62
C ALA A 229 -6.10 -13.94 1.29
N LYS A 230 -6.82 -13.55 0.23
CA LYS A 230 -6.61 -14.02 -1.13
C LYS A 230 -5.41 -13.32 -1.77
N ALA A 231 -4.49 -14.10 -2.33
CA ALA A 231 -3.46 -13.59 -3.22
C ALA A 231 -4.05 -13.23 -4.59
N VAL A 232 -3.86 -11.99 -5.02
CA VAL A 232 -4.18 -11.51 -6.37
C VAL A 232 -2.86 -11.42 -7.13
N GLU A 233 -2.56 -12.47 -7.90
CA GLU A 233 -1.26 -12.63 -8.54
C GLU A 233 -1.13 -11.72 -9.79
N ILE A 234 0.00 -11.02 -9.87
CA ILE A 234 0.47 -10.30 -11.05
C ILE A 234 1.85 -10.79 -11.46
N ASP A 235 2.27 -10.45 -12.67
CA ASP A 235 3.58 -10.77 -13.25
C ASP A 235 4.28 -9.48 -13.71
N GLY A 236 4.86 -8.74 -12.74
CA GLY A 236 5.50 -7.45 -13.01
C GLY A 236 4.49 -6.35 -13.39
N ASN A 237 4.89 -5.44 -14.28
CA ASN A 237 4.12 -4.26 -14.70
C ASN A 237 3.83 -3.28 -13.56
N TRP A 238 4.76 -3.17 -12.62
CA TRP A 238 4.74 -2.24 -11.51
C TRP A 238 6.17 -1.95 -11.04
N CYS A 239 6.37 -0.91 -10.24
CA CYS A 239 7.60 -0.73 -9.46
C CYS A 239 7.34 0.10 -8.21
N GLU A 240 8.21 -0.08 -7.22
CA GLU A 240 8.31 0.78 -6.04
C GLU A 240 9.43 1.79 -6.28
N ILE A 241 9.20 3.03 -5.85
CA ILE A 241 10.17 4.13 -5.95
C ILE A 241 10.57 4.54 -4.53
N ASP A 242 11.68 4.00 -4.05
CA ASP A 242 12.14 4.21 -2.68
C ASP A 242 13.55 4.80 -2.60
N PHE A 243 14.37 4.52 -3.61
CA PHE A 243 15.72 5.03 -3.76
C PHE A 243 15.88 5.81 -5.07
N MET A 244 16.90 6.66 -5.16
CA MET A 244 17.22 7.40 -6.39
C MET A 244 17.44 6.46 -7.59
N SER A 245 18.03 5.29 -7.36
CA SER A 245 18.24 4.25 -8.39
C SER A 245 16.94 3.69 -8.95
N ASP A 246 15.85 3.69 -8.18
CA ASP A 246 14.56 3.15 -8.63
C ASP A 246 13.94 4.00 -9.76
N LEU A 247 14.31 5.29 -9.86
CA LEU A 247 13.87 6.18 -10.93
C LEU A 247 14.34 5.73 -12.34
N GLU A 248 15.42 4.94 -12.39
CA GLU A 248 15.98 4.40 -13.62
C GLU A 248 15.37 3.03 -14.00
N VAL A 249 14.66 2.39 -13.08
CA VAL A 249 14.04 1.08 -13.32
C VAL A 249 13.03 1.16 -14.46
N GLN A 250 13.11 0.23 -15.41
CA GLN A 250 12.12 0.10 -16.47
C GLN A 250 11.04 -0.89 -16.05
N ILE A 251 9.78 -0.45 -16.14
CA ILE A 251 8.63 -1.35 -16.01
C ILE A 251 8.46 -2.03 -17.37
N ASP A 252 8.54 -3.35 -17.38
CA ASP A 252 8.28 -4.15 -18.58
C ASP A 252 6.74 -4.16 -18.79
N LYS A 253 6.28 -3.67 -19.95
CA LYS A 253 4.86 -3.68 -20.37
C LYS A 253 4.51 -5.01 -21.00
#